data_c51b17ed5c454cecffbfd35aed7de62d
#
_entry.id   c51b17ed5c454cecffbfd35aed7de62d
#
_cell.length_a   1.000
_cell.length_b   1.000
_cell.length_c   1.000
_cell.angle_alpha   90.00
_cell.angle_beta   90.00
_cell.angle_gamma   90.00
#
_symmetry.space_group_name_H-M   'P 1'
#
loop_
_entity.id
_entity.type
_entity.pdbx_description
1 polymer ?
#
loop_
_entity_poly.entity_id
_entity_poly.type
_entity_poly.pdbx_seq_one_letter_code
_entity_poly.pdbx_strand_id
1 'polypeptide(L)'
;YLRIYLPIDISDEELAQATEKANALHEEIKALLTSLDSSMNIANENSYISQFNSAEAGSEIEIDYHTYQVLSIAIKMFEETDGYYNPGVYYSVDLYGFGVRSDNNEARPYDREDPSVELPDNEYVTAFQQLGESFAEVSTYQRDGSYFVSKPEKTVTVEGHTYSLAMDLGGIGKGYAIDLVDGLIDEAGFEYGYFNFGSSSQAINGSLSEDGKFELQFQHPRALLGVGY
;
A
#
# COMPACT_ATOMS: atom_id res chain seq x y z
N TYR A 1 -7.16 -12.90 4.70
CA TYR A 1 -8.25 -13.72 5.24
C TYR A 1 -9.52 -13.45 4.43
N LEU A 2 -10.03 -14.50 3.76
CA LEU A 2 -11.26 -14.48 2.96
C LEU A 2 -12.31 -15.38 3.63
N ARG A 3 -13.55 -14.91 3.73
CA ARG A 3 -14.73 -15.72 4.06
C ARG A 3 -15.77 -15.56 2.96
N ILE A 4 -16.27 -16.67 2.49
CA ILE A 4 -17.43 -16.75 1.60
C ILE A 4 -18.58 -17.34 2.41
N TYR A 5 -19.74 -16.73 2.29
CA TYR A 5 -20.95 -17.19 2.96
C TYR A 5 -21.90 -17.78 1.93
N LEU A 6 -22.44 -18.94 2.24
CA LEU A 6 -23.37 -19.66 1.38
C LEU A 6 -24.76 -19.73 2.04
N PRO A 7 -25.84 -19.89 1.27
CA PRO A 7 -27.19 -20.12 1.81
C PRO A 7 -27.24 -21.35 2.73
N ILE A 8 -28.12 -21.34 3.73
CA ILE A 8 -28.22 -22.42 4.73
C ILE A 8 -28.80 -23.70 4.11
N ASP A 9 -29.70 -23.55 3.12
CA ASP A 9 -30.44 -24.66 2.49
C ASP A 9 -29.74 -25.20 1.23
N ILE A 10 -28.41 -25.11 1.16
CA ILE A 10 -27.62 -25.59 0.03
C ILE A 10 -27.50 -27.12 0.05
N SER A 11 -27.65 -27.79 -1.10
CA SER A 11 -27.42 -29.23 -1.22
C SER A 11 -25.94 -29.60 -1.14
N ASP A 12 -25.66 -30.88 -0.85
CA ASP A 12 -24.27 -31.40 -0.78
C ASP A 12 -23.53 -31.21 -2.13
N GLU A 13 -24.23 -31.34 -3.26
CA GLU A 13 -23.65 -31.14 -4.58
C GLU A 13 -23.29 -29.65 -4.83
N GLU A 14 -24.20 -28.74 -4.51
CA GLU A 14 -23.97 -27.30 -4.62
C GLU A 14 -22.87 -26.83 -3.66
N LEU A 15 -22.81 -27.41 -2.44
CA LEU A 15 -21.72 -27.12 -1.48
C LEU A 15 -20.37 -27.58 -2.03
N ALA A 16 -20.30 -28.76 -2.65
CA ALA A 16 -19.07 -29.24 -3.26
C ALA A 16 -18.61 -28.34 -4.41
N GLN A 17 -19.52 -27.91 -5.29
CA GLN A 17 -19.23 -26.99 -6.40
C GLN A 17 -18.79 -25.61 -5.89
N ALA A 18 -19.47 -25.06 -4.89
CA ALA A 18 -19.12 -23.80 -4.27
C ALA A 18 -17.74 -23.85 -3.58
N THR A 19 -17.42 -24.99 -2.96
CA THR A 19 -16.12 -25.21 -2.31
C THR A 19 -14.99 -25.25 -3.35
N GLU A 20 -15.17 -25.97 -4.45
CA GLU A 20 -14.19 -26.00 -5.55
C GLU A 20 -13.94 -24.61 -6.12
N LYS A 21 -15.02 -23.87 -6.39
CA LYS A 21 -14.98 -22.49 -6.87
C LYS A 21 -14.28 -21.53 -5.90
N ALA A 22 -14.57 -21.63 -4.60
CA ALA A 22 -13.93 -20.83 -3.56
C ALA A 22 -12.43 -21.14 -3.44
N ASN A 23 -12.03 -22.41 -3.61
CA ASN A 23 -10.62 -22.78 -3.63
C ASN A 23 -9.88 -22.22 -4.86
N ALA A 24 -10.50 -22.25 -6.05
CA ALA A 24 -9.94 -21.65 -7.24
C ALA A 24 -9.77 -20.12 -7.07
N LEU A 25 -10.79 -19.44 -6.57
CA LEU A 25 -10.75 -18.02 -6.24
C LEU A 25 -9.64 -17.69 -5.22
N HIS A 26 -9.46 -18.54 -4.20
CA HIS A 26 -8.40 -18.35 -3.22
C HIS A 26 -7.00 -18.34 -3.85
N GLU A 27 -6.72 -19.29 -4.76
CA GLU A 27 -5.43 -19.35 -5.45
C GLU A 27 -5.24 -18.17 -6.41
N GLU A 28 -6.30 -17.71 -7.06
CA GLU A 28 -6.27 -16.52 -7.93
C GLU A 28 -5.96 -15.24 -7.13
N ILE A 29 -6.66 -15.02 -6.02
CA ILE A 29 -6.41 -13.90 -5.09
C ILE A 29 -4.96 -13.95 -4.57
N LYS A 30 -4.48 -15.12 -4.17
CA LYS A 30 -3.12 -15.29 -3.70
C LYS A 30 -2.09 -14.95 -4.78
N ALA A 31 -2.30 -15.40 -6.02
CA ALA A 31 -1.44 -15.06 -7.14
C ALA A 31 -1.42 -13.56 -7.43
N LEU A 32 -2.60 -12.91 -7.44
CA LEU A 32 -2.74 -11.46 -7.60
C LEU A 32 -1.97 -10.71 -6.50
N LEU A 33 -2.20 -11.02 -5.23
CA LEU A 33 -1.55 -10.35 -4.11
C LEU A 33 -0.04 -10.54 -4.12
N THR A 34 0.44 -11.74 -4.50
CA THR A 34 1.87 -12.00 -4.65
C THR A 34 2.48 -11.16 -5.77
N SER A 35 1.77 -11.00 -6.88
CA SER A 35 2.21 -10.15 -7.99
C SER A 35 2.29 -8.68 -7.57
N LEU A 36 1.25 -8.16 -6.91
CA LEU A 36 1.22 -6.77 -6.42
C LEU A 36 2.33 -6.50 -5.39
N ASP A 37 2.56 -7.43 -4.46
CA ASP A 37 3.65 -7.35 -3.50
C ASP A 37 5.01 -7.32 -4.20
N SER A 38 5.22 -8.21 -5.17
CA SER A 38 6.47 -8.25 -5.94
C SER A 38 6.73 -6.95 -6.71
N SER A 39 5.68 -6.29 -7.18
CA SER A 39 5.77 -5.06 -7.98
C SER A 39 5.99 -3.80 -7.15
N MET A 40 5.41 -3.72 -5.95
CA MET A 40 5.28 -2.46 -5.20
C MET A 40 5.90 -2.47 -3.80
N ASN A 41 6.31 -3.62 -3.27
CA ASN A 41 6.88 -3.72 -1.93
C ASN A 41 8.28 -3.10 -1.87
N ILE A 42 8.44 -2.04 -1.09
CA ILE A 42 9.72 -1.33 -0.90
C ILE A 42 10.80 -2.18 -0.19
N ALA A 43 10.42 -3.28 0.48
CA ALA A 43 11.37 -4.24 1.05
C ALA A 43 11.91 -5.24 0.01
N ASN A 44 11.33 -5.29 -1.19
CA ASN A 44 11.79 -6.10 -2.30
C ASN A 44 12.64 -5.23 -3.24
N GLU A 45 13.94 -5.42 -3.25
CA GLU A 45 14.89 -4.67 -4.08
C GLU A 45 14.56 -4.71 -5.59
N ASN A 46 13.86 -5.74 -6.04
CA ASN A 46 13.49 -5.92 -7.45
C ASN A 46 12.10 -5.31 -7.78
N SER A 47 11.36 -4.78 -6.80
CA SER A 47 10.09 -4.12 -7.07
C SER A 47 10.29 -2.84 -7.89
N TYR A 48 9.29 -2.44 -8.66
CA TYR A 48 9.36 -1.21 -9.45
C TYR A 48 9.51 0.04 -8.57
N ILE A 49 8.91 0.03 -7.37
CA ILE A 49 9.05 1.13 -6.43
C ILE A 49 10.46 1.20 -5.85
N SER A 50 11.09 0.07 -5.54
CA SER A 50 12.50 0.04 -5.11
C SER A 50 13.45 0.46 -6.24
N GLN A 51 13.17 0.07 -7.48
CA GLN A 51 13.92 0.55 -8.65
C GLN A 51 13.77 2.07 -8.82
N PHE A 52 12.56 2.62 -8.68
CA PHE A 52 12.35 4.07 -8.67
C PHE A 52 13.14 4.73 -7.53
N ASN A 53 13.06 4.19 -6.32
CA ASN A 53 13.71 4.78 -5.15
C ASN A 53 15.24 4.82 -5.29
N SER A 54 15.83 3.79 -5.91
CA SER A 54 17.28 3.69 -6.14
C SER A 54 17.78 4.36 -7.42
N ALA A 55 16.87 4.74 -8.33
CA ALA A 55 17.26 5.40 -9.58
C ALA A 55 17.82 6.80 -9.34
N GLU A 56 18.65 7.29 -10.26
CA GLU A 56 19.14 8.67 -10.27
C GLU A 56 17.97 9.67 -10.46
N ALA A 57 18.13 10.88 -9.95
CA ALA A 57 17.20 11.96 -10.21
C ALA A 57 17.05 12.22 -11.73
N GLY A 58 15.83 12.51 -12.20
CA GLY A 58 15.52 12.68 -13.60
C GLY A 58 15.36 11.39 -14.42
N SER A 59 15.46 10.22 -13.79
CA SER A 59 15.32 8.92 -14.47
C SER A 59 13.88 8.63 -14.89
N GLU A 60 13.75 7.81 -15.94
CA GLU A 60 12.51 7.18 -16.38
C GLU A 60 12.60 5.69 -16.09
N ILE A 61 11.58 5.12 -15.45
CA ILE A 61 11.54 3.72 -15.06
C ILE A 61 10.35 3.05 -15.73
N GLU A 62 10.59 1.93 -16.44
CA GLU A 62 9.52 1.08 -16.95
C GLU A 62 8.88 0.32 -15.78
N ILE A 63 7.54 0.26 -15.75
CA ILE A 63 6.74 -0.32 -14.69
C ILE A 63 5.64 -1.22 -15.25
N ASP A 64 5.06 -2.08 -14.42
CA ASP A 64 3.91 -2.88 -14.85
C ASP A 64 2.60 -2.09 -14.82
N TYR A 65 1.55 -2.70 -15.35
CA TYR A 65 0.22 -2.11 -15.41
C TYR A 65 -0.34 -1.76 -14.03
N HIS A 66 -0.19 -2.63 -13.05
CA HIS A 66 -0.74 -2.40 -11.70
C HIS A 66 -0.01 -1.26 -10.99
N THR A 67 1.31 -1.21 -11.09
CA THR A 67 2.11 -0.10 -10.54
C THR A 67 1.74 1.22 -11.23
N TYR A 68 1.55 1.21 -12.55
CA TYR A 68 1.06 2.38 -13.30
C TYR A 68 -0.31 2.86 -12.80
N GLN A 69 -1.27 1.95 -12.57
CA GLN A 69 -2.61 2.31 -12.08
C GLN A 69 -2.54 2.91 -10.68
N VAL A 70 -1.80 2.26 -9.75
CA VAL A 70 -1.66 2.76 -8.38
C VAL A 70 -0.99 4.13 -8.35
N LEU A 71 0.08 4.33 -9.13
CA LEU A 71 0.76 5.62 -9.22
C LEU A 71 -0.14 6.69 -9.84
N SER A 72 -0.91 6.36 -10.85
CA SER A 72 -1.87 7.31 -11.46
C SER A 72 -2.93 7.76 -10.45
N ILE A 73 -3.45 6.84 -9.64
CA ILE A 73 -4.37 7.17 -8.54
C ILE A 73 -3.66 8.00 -7.48
N ALA A 74 -2.43 7.66 -7.11
CA ALA A 74 -1.64 8.36 -6.10
C ALA A 74 -1.35 9.81 -6.50
N ILE A 75 -0.99 10.06 -7.77
CA ILE A 75 -0.80 11.40 -8.33
C ILE A 75 -2.10 12.20 -8.25
N LYS A 76 -3.20 11.62 -8.68
CA LYS A 76 -4.52 12.25 -8.60
C LYS A 76 -4.91 12.60 -7.15
N MET A 77 -4.69 11.67 -6.21
CA MET A 77 -4.97 11.92 -4.79
C MET A 77 -4.07 13.00 -4.21
N PHE A 78 -2.80 13.06 -4.61
CA PHE A 78 -1.91 14.15 -4.22
C PHE A 78 -2.46 15.50 -4.67
N GLU A 79 -2.90 15.61 -5.93
CA GLU A 79 -3.48 16.84 -6.49
C GLU A 79 -4.81 17.21 -5.79
N GLU A 80 -5.73 16.25 -5.65
CA GLU A 80 -7.07 16.50 -5.06
C GLU A 80 -7.03 16.83 -3.56
N THR A 81 -5.95 16.45 -2.87
CA THR A 81 -5.76 16.73 -1.45
C THR A 81 -4.78 17.87 -1.17
N ASP A 82 -4.39 18.66 -2.18
CA ASP A 82 -3.38 19.71 -2.03
C ASP A 82 -2.09 19.20 -1.35
N GLY A 83 -1.67 17.96 -1.66
CA GLY A 83 -0.47 17.32 -1.11
C GLY A 83 -0.60 16.74 0.31
N TYR A 84 -1.79 16.76 0.93
CA TYR A 84 -2.01 16.12 2.24
C TYR A 84 -1.86 14.59 2.16
N TYR A 85 -2.27 13.97 1.04
CA TYR A 85 -1.83 12.64 0.69
C TYR A 85 -0.57 12.74 -0.16
N ASN A 86 0.54 12.20 0.30
CA ASN A 86 1.83 12.30 -0.39
C ASN A 86 2.66 11.01 -0.26
N PRO A 87 2.77 10.20 -1.30
CA PRO A 87 3.64 9.01 -1.29
C PRO A 87 5.14 9.36 -1.22
N GLY A 88 5.54 10.57 -1.57
CA GLY A 88 6.93 11.05 -1.53
C GLY A 88 7.52 11.23 -0.12
N VAL A 89 6.81 10.77 0.91
CA VAL A 89 7.23 10.87 2.32
C VAL A 89 8.13 9.72 2.79
N TYR A 90 8.66 8.89 1.89
CA TYR A 90 9.48 7.71 2.21
C TYR A 90 10.56 8.00 3.26
N TYR A 91 11.43 8.99 3.01
CA TYR A 91 12.49 9.34 3.95
C TYR A 91 11.97 9.91 5.27
N SER A 92 10.88 10.67 5.25
CA SER A 92 10.26 11.18 6.48
C SER A 92 9.69 10.04 7.33
N VAL A 93 9.02 9.07 6.71
CA VAL A 93 8.49 7.88 7.39
C VAL A 93 9.62 7.05 7.99
N ASP A 94 10.70 6.85 7.24
CA ASP A 94 11.88 6.12 7.71
C ASP A 94 12.61 6.87 8.83
N LEU A 95 12.77 8.19 8.72
CA LEU A 95 13.39 9.06 9.72
C LEU A 95 12.72 8.96 11.09
N TYR A 96 11.39 8.82 11.12
CA TYR A 96 10.61 8.63 12.36
C TYR A 96 10.43 7.15 12.75
N GLY A 97 11.17 6.22 12.14
CA GLY A 97 11.18 4.80 12.52
C GLY A 97 9.93 4.00 12.10
N PHE A 98 9.13 4.50 11.14
CA PHE A 98 7.97 3.80 10.59
C PHE A 98 8.26 3.10 9.25
N GLY A 99 9.39 3.42 8.61
CA GLY A 99 9.78 2.84 7.34
C GLY A 99 10.39 1.45 7.44
N VAL A 100 10.84 0.92 6.31
CA VAL A 100 11.64 -0.31 6.25
C VAL A 100 12.99 -0.03 6.90
N ARG A 101 13.26 -0.69 8.03
CA ARG A 101 14.53 -0.54 8.73
C ARG A 101 15.66 -1.11 7.88
N SER A 102 16.48 -0.24 7.35
CA SER A 102 17.80 -0.59 6.84
C SER A 102 18.79 -0.46 7.99
N ASP A 103 19.49 -1.52 8.34
CA ASP A 103 20.55 -1.51 9.38
C ASP A 103 21.69 -0.56 9.03
N ASN A 104 21.74 -0.08 7.78
CA ASN A 104 22.76 0.82 7.25
C ASN A 104 22.28 2.28 7.08
N ASN A 105 21.10 2.64 7.56
CA ASN A 105 20.63 4.01 7.44
C ASN A 105 21.19 4.90 8.54
N GLU A 106 22.35 5.52 8.27
CA GLU A 106 23.02 6.45 9.18
C GLU A 106 22.17 7.71 9.48
N ALA A 107 21.16 8.00 8.64
CA ALA A 107 20.24 9.12 8.79
C ALA A 107 19.10 8.87 9.77
N ARG A 108 19.16 7.84 10.61
CA ARG A 108 18.15 7.48 11.59
C ARG A 108 18.51 7.95 13.00
N PRO A 109 18.31 9.21 13.35
CA PRO A 109 18.55 9.66 14.71
C PRO A 109 17.43 9.24 15.69
N TYR A 110 16.25 8.81 15.22
CA TYR A 110 15.09 8.52 16.05
C TYR A 110 14.69 7.05 16.05
N ASP A 111 14.59 6.45 17.23
CA ASP A 111 13.99 5.14 17.45
C ASP A 111 12.66 5.32 18.21
N ARG A 112 11.54 5.08 17.55
CA ARG A 112 10.19 5.20 18.15
C ARG A 112 9.94 4.24 19.30
N GLU A 113 10.71 3.16 19.39
CA GLU A 113 10.60 2.16 20.45
C GLU A 113 11.39 2.56 21.71
N ASP A 114 12.32 3.51 21.57
CA ASP A 114 13.06 4.11 22.67
C ASP A 114 12.68 5.59 22.84
N PRO A 115 11.76 5.90 23.75
CA PRO A 115 11.32 7.29 23.96
C PRO A 115 12.39 8.21 24.56
N SER A 116 13.56 7.67 24.94
CA SER A 116 14.70 8.46 25.44
C SER A 116 15.56 9.02 24.31
N VAL A 117 15.34 8.57 23.07
CA VAL A 117 16.07 9.05 21.88
C VAL A 117 15.59 10.44 21.49
N GLU A 118 16.49 11.32 21.12
CA GLU A 118 16.17 12.66 20.65
C GLU A 118 15.38 12.62 19.33
N LEU A 119 14.52 13.61 19.13
CA LEU A 119 13.79 13.77 17.86
C LEU A 119 14.78 13.97 16.70
N PRO A 120 14.38 13.59 15.48
CA PRO A 120 15.20 13.82 14.29
C PRO A 120 15.65 15.27 14.16
N ASP A 121 16.87 15.48 13.67
CA ASP A 121 17.40 16.81 13.41
C ASP A 121 16.52 17.58 12.40
N ASN A 122 16.27 18.84 12.68
CA ASN A 122 15.46 19.72 11.82
C ASN A 122 16.00 19.85 10.39
N GLU A 123 17.31 19.69 10.19
CA GLU A 123 17.91 19.72 8.87
C GLU A 123 17.39 18.58 7.99
N TYR A 124 17.38 17.34 8.51
CA TYR A 124 16.80 16.18 7.84
C TYR A 124 15.30 16.33 7.61
N VAL A 125 14.57 16.75 8.65
CA VAL A 125 13.12 16.96 8.56
C VAL A 125 12.79 17.94 7.43
N THR A 126 13.46 19.09 7.39
CA THR A 126 13.24 20.13 6.38
C THR A 126 13.62 19.66 4.98
N ALA A 127 14.77 18.98 4.85
CA ALA A 127 15.24 18.48 3.56
C ALA A 127 14.31 17.41 2.98
N PHE A 128 13.89 16.45 3.81
CA PHE A 128 13.00 15.37 3.36
C PHE A 128 11.58 15.86 3.09
N GLN A 129 11.09 16.86 3.81
CA GLN A 129 9.84 17.55 3.47
C GLN A 129 9.92 18.20 2.08
N GLN A 130 10.97 19.00 1.82
CA GLN A 130 11.18 19.63 0.52
C GLN A 130 11.32 18.62 -0.62
N LEU A 131 11.92 17.47 -0.34
CA LEU A 131 12.05 16.39 -1.31
C LEU A 131 10.69 15.74 -1.56
N GLY A 132 9.91 15.48 -0.52
CA GLY A 132 8.55 14.94 -0.64
C GLY A 132 7.62 15.85 -1.46
N GLU A 133 7.75 17.18 -1.36
CA GLU A 133 6.99 18.14 -2.17
C GLU A 133 7.26 17.97 -3.68
N SER A 134 8.43 17.45 -4.08
CA SER A 134 8.72 17.18 -5.50
C SER A 134 7.92 16.02 -6.09
N PHE A 135 7.13 15.28 -5.29
CA PHE A 135 6.17 14.32 -5.80
C PHE A 135 5.17 14.97 -6.78
N ALA A 136 4.90 16.25 -6.65
CA ALA A 136 4.10 17.04 -7.61
C ALA A 136 4.65 16.98 -9.06
N GLU A 137 5.93 16.66 -9.26
CA GLU A 137 6.57 16.57 -10.56
C GLU A 137 6.63 15.14 -11.10
N VAL A 138 6.18 14.13 -10.31
CA VAL A 138 6.08 12.73 -10.76
C VAL A 138 4.98 12.62 -11.80
N SER A 139 5.25 11.95 -12.88
CA SER A 139 4.25 11.64 -13.89
C SER A 139 4.33 10.20 -14.36
N THR A 140 3.19 9.64 -14.72
CA THR A 140 3.09 8.32 -15.35
C THR A 140 2.57 8.47 -16.77
N TYR A 141 3.05 7.64 -17.69
CA TYR A 141 2.62 7.66 -19.07
C TYR A 141 2.82 6.31 -19.75
N GLN A 142 2.20 6.16 -20.92
CA GLN A 142 2.33 4.99 -21.76
C GLN A 142 3.08 5.36 -23.04
N ARG A 143 4.03 4.52 -23.44
CA ARG A 143 4.79 4.64 -24.69
C ARG A 143 5.02 3.26 -25.29
N ASP A 144 4.66 3.08 -26.56
CA ASP A 144 4.89 1.84 -27.34
C ASP A 144 4.34 0.56 -26.65
N GLY A 145 3.25 0.70 -25.89
CA GLY A 145 2.60 -0.42 -25.18
C GLY A 145 3.17 -0.72 -23.79
N SER A 146 4.29 -0.07 -23.40
CA SER A 146 4.86 -0.12 -22.04
C SER A 146 4.43 1.06 -21.20
N TYR A 147 4.47 0.89 -19.86
CA TYR A 147 4.14 1.92 -18.86
C TYR A 147 5.40 2.44 -18.20
N PHE A 148 5.44 3.73 -17.92
CA PHE A 148 6.60 4.41 -17.36
C PHE A 148 6.20 5.35 -16.23
N VAL A 149 7.14 5.57 -15.31
CA VAL A 149 7.10 6.65 -14.32
C VAL A 149 8.36 7.52 -14.46
N SER A 150 8.19 8.84 -14.43
CA SER A 150 9.32 9.79 -14.39
C SER A 150 9.64 10.19 -12.96
N LYS A 151 10.93 10.22 -12.64
CA LYS A 151 11.47 10.69 -11.36
C LYS A 151 11.90 12.15 -11.49
N PRO A 152 11.53 13.05 -10.55
CA PRO A 152 11.97 14.43 -10.56
C PRO A 152 13.50 14.57 -10.54
N GLU A 153 14.02 15.66 -11.14
CA GLU A 153 15.45 16.02 -11.09
C GLU A 153 15.89 16.59 -9.74
N LYS A 154 14.93 16.95 -8.87
CA LYS A 154 15.21 17.57 -7.57
C LYS A 154 15.99 16.63 -6.66
N THR A 155 17.04 17.18 -6.06
CA THR A 155 17.82 16.54 -5.00
C THR A 155 17.96 17.45 -3.81
N VAL A 156 18.23 16.89 -2.64
CA VAL A 156 18.63 17.60 -1.42
C VAL A 156 19.93 16.99 -0.88
N THR A 157 20.75 17.79 -0.22
CA THR A 157 21.99 17.30 0.39
C THR A 157 21.96 17.63 1.88
N VAL A 158 22.15 16.60 2.73
CA VAL A 158 22.25 16.72 4.19
C VAL A 158 23.49 15.98 4.62
N GLU A 159 24.33 16.60 5.43
CA GLU A 159 25.59 16.04 5.95
C GLU A 159 26.49 15.40 4.88
N GLY A 160 26.49 15.97 3.67
CA GLY A 160 27.30 15.49 2.55
C GLY A 160 26.69 14.31 1.76
N HIS A 161 25.52 13.80 2.17
CA HIS A 161 24.78 12.79 1.44
C HIS A 161 23.70 13.44 0.57
N THR A 162 23.61 13.03 -0.69
CA THR A 162 22.63 13.55 -1.65
C THR A 162 21.49 12.55 -1.82
N TYR A 163 20.28 13.04 -1.65
CA TYR A 163 19.03 12.28 -1.76
C TYR A 163 18.21 12.76 -2.94
N SER A 164 17.59 11.85 -3.67
CA SER A 164 16.55 12.11 -4.68
C SER A 164 15.21 11.60 -4.19
N LEU A 165 14.10 12.02 -4.81
CA LEU A 165 12.77 11.58 -4.38
C LEU A 165 12.71 10.04 -4.25
N ALA A 166 12.15 9.58 -3.14
CA ALA A 166 11.75 8.20 -2.92
C ALA A 166 10.30 8.17 -2.43
N MET A 167 9.58 7.09 -2.75
CA MET A 167 8.17 6.96 -2.42
C MET A 167 7.85 5.65 -1.70
N ASP A 168 6.74 5.65 -0.99
CA ASP A 168 6.13 4.49 -0.35
C ASP A 168 4.63 4.47 -0.68
N LEU A 169 4.17 3.36 -1.27
CA LEU A 169 2.76 3.15 -1.64
C LEU A 169 1.95 2.44 -0.53
N GLY A 170 2.51 2.24 0.66
CA GLY A 170 1.84 1.58 1.80
C GLY A 170 0.51 2.21 2.21
N GLY A 171 0.31 3.50 1.92
CA GLY A 171 -0.94 4.23 2.18
C GLY A 171 -2.06 3.96 1.16
N ILE A 172 -1.76 3.39 -0.01
CA ILE A 172 -2.74 3.17 -1.10
C ILE A 172 -2.77 1.73 -1.61
N GLY A 173 -1.63 1.03 -1.61
CA GLY A 173 -1.50 -0.29 -2.23
C GLY A 173 -2.47 -1.33 -1.68
N LYS A 174 -2.77 -1.31 -0.36
CA LYS A 174 -3.76 -2.21 0.23
C LYS A 174 -5.19 -1.91 -0.21
N GLY A 175 -5.56 -0.65 -0.35
CA GLY A 175 -6.87 -0.25 -0.88
C GLY A 175 -7.05 -0.74 -2.31
N TYR A 176 -6.07 -0.47 -3.17
CA TYR A 176 -6.07 -0.95 -4.55
C TYR A 176 -6.17 -2.49 -4.66
N ALA A 177 -5.40 -3.20 -3.84
CA ALA A 177 -5.45 -4.67 -3.82
C ALA A 177 -6.83 -5.20 -3.39
N ILE A 178 -7.49 -4.54 -2.44
CA ILE A 178 -8.85 -4.89 -2.00
C ILE A 178 -9.87 -4.69 -3.11
N ASP A 179 -9.80 -3.58 -3.84
CA ASP A 179 -10.72 -3.32 -4.95
C ASP A 179 -10.61 -4.39 -6.04
N LEU A 180 -9.38 -4.86 -6.33
CA LEU A 180 -9.16 -5.97 -7.26
C LEU A 180 -9.70 -7.30 -6.73
N VAL A 181 -9.50 -7.59 -5.44
CA VAL A 181 -10.02 -8.81 -4.80
C VAL A 181 -11.56 -8.81 -4.77
N ASP A 182 -12.18 -7.67 -4.51
CA ASP A 182 -13.63 -7.51 -4.54
C ASP A 182 -14.18 -7.81 -5.95
N GLY A 183 -13.53 -7.29 -6.99
CA GLY A 183 -13.85 -7.63 -8.38
C GLY A 183 -13.76 -9.14 -8.69
N LEU A 184 -12.73 -9.83 -8.19
CA LEU A 184 -12.60 -11.29 -8.35
C LEU A 184 -13.70 -12.07 -7.62
N ILE A 185 -14.15 -11.61 -6.46
CA ILE A 185 -15.27 -12.21 -5.72
C ILE A 185 -16.56 -12.06 -6.51
N ASP A 186 -16.81 -10.87 -7.08
CA ASP A 186 -17.96 -10.58 -7.94
C ASP A 186 -17.95 -11.44 -9.21
N GLU A 187 -16.83 -11.50 -9.93
CA GLU A 187 -16.67 -12.32 -11.15
C GLU A 187 -16.85 -13.81 -10.86
N ALA A 188 -16.41 -14.26 -9.68
CA ALA A 188 -16.70 -15.59 -9.19
C ALA A 188 -18.17 -15.78 -8.82
N GLY A 189 -19.01 -14.74 -8.80
CA GLY A 189 -20.45 -14.82 -8.54
C GLY A 189 -20.79 -15.28 -7.14
N PHE A 190 -20.01 -14.86 -6.13
CA PHE A 190 -20.36 -15.00 -4.73
C PHE A 190 -21.08 -13.74 -4.27
N GLU A 191 -22.31 -13.89 -3.79
CA GLU A 191 -23.12 -12.73 -3.33
C GLU A 191 -22.67 -12.19 -1.99
N TYR A 192 -22.05 -13.05 -1.14
CA TYR A 192 -21.71 -12.68 0.24
C TYR A 192 -20.28 -13.08 0.54
N GLY A 193 -19.42 -12.05 0.72
CA GLY A 193 -18.02 -12.23 1.01
C GLY A 193 -17.49 -11.21 2.02
N TYR A 194 -16.44 -11.59 2.71
CA TYR A 194 -15.69 -10.70 3.58
C TYR A 194 -14.21 -10.96 3.38
N PHE A 195 -13.49 -9.93 3.00
CA PHE A 195 -12.04 -9.99 2.84
C PHE A 195 -11.35 -9.02 3.80
N ASN A 196 -10.28 -9.46 4.44
CA ASN A 196 -9.60 -8.70 5.48
C ASN A 196 -8.08 -8.86 5.39
N PHE A 197 -7.37 -7.74 5.29
CA PHE A 197 -5.93 -7.63 5.43
C PHE A 197 -5.51 -7.48 6.90
N GLY A 198 -5.86 -8.43 7.75
CA GLY A 198 -5.53 -8.40 9.17
C GLY A 198 -6.22 -7.25 9.91
N SER A 199 -5.47 -6.40 10.58
CA SER A 199 -5.99 -5.23 11.31
C SER A 199 -6.07 -3.95 10.45
N SER A 200 -6.02 -4.06 9.13
CA SER A 200 -5.95 -2.94 8.20
C SER A 200 -7.24 -2.82 7.38
N SER A 201 -7.13 -2.83 6.05
CA SER A 201 -8.25 -2.63 5.13
C SER A 201 -9.16 -3.85 5.05
N GLN A 202 -10.43 -3.62 4.81
CA GLN A 202 -11.47 -4.67 4.74
C GLN A 202 -12.40 -4.38 3.56
N ALA A 203 -12.85 -5.44 2.88
CA ALA A 203 -13.93 -5.39 1.90
C ALA A 203 -15.08 -6.29 2.35
N ILE A 204 -16.29 -5.85 2.07
CA ILE A 204 -17.54 -6.54 2.37
C ILE A 204 -18.36 -6.55 1.11
N ASN A 205 -18.67 -7.74 0.62
CA ASN A 205 -19.58 -7.94 -0.51
C ASN A 205 -20.92 -8.47 0.00
N GLY A 206 -22.01 -7.83 -0.42
CA GLY A 206 -23.36 -8.16 0.00
C GLY A 206 -23.72 -7.79 1.44
N SER A 207 -24.79 -8.39 1.97
CA SER A 207 -25.25 -8.21 3.34
C SER A 207 -25.81 -9.52 3.91
N LEU A 208 -25.38 -9.88 5.12
CA LEU A 208 -25.82 -11.09 5.81
C LEU A 208 -27.03 -10.88 6.72
N SER A 209 -27.47 -9.63 6.91
CA SER A 209 -28.61 -9.30 7.78
C SER A 209 -29.82 -8.85 6.96
N GLU A 210 -31.04 -9.12 7.47
CA GLU A 210 -32.30 -8.68 6.84
C GLU A 210 -32.40 -7.16 6.70
N ASP A 211 -31.70 -6.39 7.54
CA ASP A 211 -31.66 -4.93 7.50
C ASP A 211 -30.48 -4.36 6.69
N GLY A 212 -29.74 -5.20 5.99
CA GLY A 212 -28.66 -4.80 5.10
C GLY A 212 -27.38 -4.31 5.79
N LYS A 213 -27.17 -4.68 7.07
CA LYS A 213 -26.02 -4.22 7.85
C LYS A 213 -25.02 -5.33 8.12
N PHE A 214 -23.75 -4.93 8.20
CA PHE A 214 -22.65 -5.72 8.70
C PHE A 214 -22.21 -5.21 10.08
N GLU A 215 -21.97 -6.12 11.01
CA GLU A 215 -21.34 -5.77 12.29
C GLU A 215 -19.83 -5.96 12.18
N LEU A 216 -19.08 -4.87 12.31
CA LEU A 216 -17.63 -4.88 12.35
C LEU A 216 -17.13 -4.55 13.75
N GLN A 217 -16.12 -5.29 14.21
CA GLN A 217 -15.44 -5.02 15.47
C GLN A 217 -14.12 -4.32 15.21
N PHE A 218 -13.95 -3.15 15.80
CA PHE A 218 -12.69 -2.43 15.78
C PHE A 218 -12.00 -2.58 17.15
N GLN A 219 -10.72 -2.94 17.11
CA GLN A 219 -9.92 -2.98 18.32
C GLN A 219 -9.66 -1.55 18.80
N HIS A 220 -9.99 -1.29 20.06
CA HIS A 220 -9.68 0.01 20.67
C HIS A 220 -8.16 0.20 20.73
N PRO A 221 -7.59 1.35 20.31
CA PRO A 221 -6.14 1.55 20.26
C PRO A 221 -5.41 1.31 21.59
N ARG A 222 -6.11 1.50 22.71
CA ARG A 222 -5.59 1.30 24.08
C ARG A 222 -5.88 -0.07 24.67
N ALA A 223 -6.58 -0.96 23.94
CA ALA A 223 -6.93 -2.29 24.47
C ALA A 223 -5.69 -3.12 24.78
N LEU A 224 -4.61 -2.96 24.02
CA LEU A 224 -3.32 -3.61 24.24
C LEU A 224 -2.61 -3.15 25.53
N LEU A 225 -3.00 -2.01 26.09
CA LEU A 225 -2.42 -1.46 27.32
C LEU A 225 -3.15 -1.90 28.59
N GLY A 226 -4.12 -2.82 28.48
CA GLY A 226 -4.91 -3.32 29.62
C GLY A 226 -5.81 -2.26 30.27
N VAL A 227 -6.03 -1.14 29.61
CA VAL A 227 -6.96 -0.10 30.08
C VAL A 227 -8.34 -0.49 29.58
N GLY A 228 -9.06 -1.29 30.37
CA GLY A 228 -10.49 -1.53 30.16
C GLY A 228 -11.29 -0.25 30.43
N TYR A 229 -12.29 -0.01 29.62
CA TYR A 229 -13.38 0.91 29.92
C TYR A 229 -14.62 0.11 30.32
#